data_88801f0e6a54fa9319c1cc6e9d123d2a
#
_entry.id   88801f0e6a54fa9319c1cc6e9d123d2a
#
_cell.length_a   1.000
_cell.length_b   1.000
_cell.length_c   1.000
_cell.angle_alpha   90.00
_cell.angle_beta   90.00
_cell.angle_gamma   90.00
#
_symmetry.space_group_name_H-M   'P 1'
#
loop_
_entity.id
_entity.type
_entity.pdbx_description
1 polymer ?
#
loop_
_entity_poly.entity_id
_entity_poly.type
_entity_poly.pdbx_seq_one_letter_code
_entity_poly.pdbx_strand_id
1 'polypeptide(L)'
;STGAPDPDAVCIVPLLPDGSVLLEREFRYPLNSWCVSLPAGLIDAGESLEEAVARELSEETGYRLRDDIAPAVRPLPQPGFSSTGLTEENVQVVFAQVEPAGQARPDSAELIEPFTVARADLRAFLDANQLPIGTRCQLILELLAI
;
A
#
# COMPACT_ATOMS: atom_id res chain seq x y z
N SER A 1 24.23 -6.40 0.97
CA SER A 1 23.47 -6.23 2.19
C SER A 1 23.77 -4.89 2.82
N THR A 2 22.77 -4.14 3.20
CA THR A 2 22.91 -2.85 3.86
C THR A 2 23.10 -2.96 5.37
N GLY A 3 23.02 -4.18 5.92
CA GLY A 3 23.01 -4.41 7.36
C GLY A 3 21.66 -4.16 8.02
N ALA A 4 20.65 -3.71 7.24
CA ALA A 4 19.30 -3.56 7.75
C ALA A 4 18.66 -4.94 7.92
N PRO A 5 17.79 -5.13 8.94
CA PRO A 5 17.06 -6.39 9.07
C PRO A 5 16.09 -6.60 7.91
N ASP A 6 15.76 -7.87 7.62
CA ASP A 6 14.76 -8.18 6.63
C ASP A 6 13.39 -7.61 7.04
N PRO A 7 12.58 -7.12 6.08
CA PRO A 7 11.28 -6.56 6.42
C PRO A 7 10.29 -7.63 6.84
N ASP A 8 9.43 -7.30 7.81
CA ASP A 8 8.33 -8.15 8.28
C ASP A 8 7.09 -7.96 7.43
N ALA A 9 6.95 -6.78 6.84
CA ALA A 9 5.75 -6.37 6.12
C ALA A 9 6.10 -5.51 4.92
N VAL A 10 5.14 -5.37 4.00
CA VAL A 10 5.24 -4.50 2.85
C VAL A 10 4.10 -3.48 2.88
N CYS A 11 4.42 -2.24 2.52
CA CYS A 11 3.44 -1.18 2.25
C CYS A 11 3.59 -0.81 0.77
N ILE A 12 2.49 -0.87 0.04
CA ILE A 12 2.50 -0.71 -1.41
C ILE A 12 1.94 0.65 -1.81
N VAL A 13 2.66 1.36 -2.68
CA VAL A 13 2.16 2.58 -3.32
C VAL A 13 1.85 2.21 -4.78
N PRO A 14 0.61 1.81 -5.07
CA PRO A 14 0.27 1.31 -6.40
C PRO A 14 -0.12 2.45 -7.32
N LEU A 15 0.53 2.51 -8.48
CA LEU A 15 0.30 3.53 -9.50
C LEU A 15 -0.25 2.88 -10.76
N LEU A 16 -1.35 3.41 -11.28
CA LEU A 16 -1.97 2.95 -12.51
C LEU A 16 -1.29 3.57 -13.74
N PRO A 17 -1.56 3.05 -14.95
CA PRO A 17 -0.96 3.59 -16.17
C PRO A 17 -1.22 5.08 -16.39
N ASP A 18 -2.36 5.61 -15.93
CA ASP A 18 -2.69 7.03 -16.04
C ASP A 18 -2.10 7.87 -14.89
N GLY A 19 -1.35 7.26 -13.99
CA GLY A 19 -0.77 7.92 -12.84
C GLY A 19 -1.67 7.99 -11.61
N SER A 20 -2.90 7.48 -11.70
CA SER A 20 -3.80 7.41 -10.54
C SER A 20 -3.21 6.53 -9.46
N VAL A 21 -3.54 6.84 -8.20
CA VAL A 21 -3.10 6.07 -7.04
C VAL A 21 -4.22 5.16 -6.58
N LEU A 22 -3.91 3.89 -6.37
CA LEU A 22 -4.83 2.92 -5.81
C LEU A 22 -4.74 2.96 -4.30
N LEU A 23 -5.88 3.21 -3.67
CA LEU A 23 -6.01 3.27 -2.22
C LEU A 23 -7.06 2.27 -1.77
N GLU A 24 -7.21 2.12 -0.48
CA GLU A 24 -8.27 1.32 0.09
C GLU A 24 -8.88 2.00 1.30
N ARG A 25 -10.20 1.76 1.51
CA ARG A 25 -10.84 1.99 2.79
C ARG A 25 -10.87 0.67 3.49
N GLU A 26 -10.36 0.64 4.71
CA GLU A 26 -10.34 -0.55 5.55
C GLU A 26 -11.03 -0.25 6.86
N PHE A 27 -11.96 -1.11 7.27
CA PHE A 27 -12.59 -0.96 8.58
C PHE A 27 -11.64 -1.48 9.66
N ARG A 28 -11.32 -0.60 10.61
CA ARG A 28 -10.41 -0.90 11.71
C ARG A 28 -11.19 -0.97 13.01
N TYR A 29 -11.33 -2.19 13.56
CA TYR A 29 -12.09 -2.40 14.78
C TYR A 29 -11.59 -1.60 15.98
N PRO A 30 -10.27 -1.47 16.22
CA PRO A 30 -9.79 -0.66 17.33
C PRO A 30 -10.24 0.81 17.30
N LEU A 31 -10.46 1.35 16.11
CA LEU A 31 -10.94 2.71 15.91
C LEU A 31 -12.44 2.78 15.70
N ASN A 32 -13.10 1.63 15.51
CA ASN A 32 -14.51 1.53 15.16
C ASN A 32 -14.85 2.46 13.98
N SER A 33 -13.99 2.48 12.97
CA SER A 33 -14.12 3.39 11.84
C SER A 33 -13.45 2.84 10.58
N TRP A 34 -13.95 3.28 9.43
CA TRP A 34 -13.26 3.12 8.17
C TRP A 34 -12.08 4.06 8.11
N CYS A 35 -10.96 3.58 7.61
CA CYS A 35 -9.73 4.35 7.48
C CYS A 35 -9.24 4.31 6.03
N VAL A 36 -8.64 5.40 5.58
CA VAL A 36 -7.94 5.43 4.30
C VAL A 36 -6.55 4.86 4.51
N SER A 37 -6.14 3.93 3.66
CA SER A 37 -4.83 3.31 3.75
C SER A 37 -4.29 2.91 2.38
N LEU A 38 -2.99 2.65 2.34
CA LEU A 38 -2.34 1.98 1.23
C LEU A 38 -2.41 0.46 1.44
N PRO A 39 -2.48 -0.34 0.36
CA PRO A 39 -2.40 -1.79 0.52
C PRO A 39 -1.13 -2.18 1.27
N ALA A 40 -1.27 -3.07 2.23
CA ALA A 40 -0.16 -3.51 3.08
C ALA A 40 -0.45 -4.88 3.67
N GLY A 41 0.59 -5.59 4.07
CA GLY A 41 0.45 -6.86 4.73
C GLY A 41 1.77 -7.48 5.12
N LEU A 42 1.69 -8.56 5.87
CA LEU A 42 2.85 -9.31 6.30
C LEU A 42 3.46 -10.08 5.12
N ILE A 43 4.76 -10.21 5.13
CA ILE A 43 5.49 -11.06 4.19
C ILE A 43 5.53 -12.46 4.78
N ASP A 44 5.03 -13.45 4.04
CA ASP A 44 5.01 -14.83 4.51
C ASP A 44 6.41 -15.45 4.48
N ALA A 45 6.62 -16.46 5.33
CA ALA A 45 7.89 -17.16 5.39
C ALA A 45 8.24 -17.76 4.01
N GLY A 46 9.44 -17.51 3.54
CA GLY A 46 9.90 -17.99 2.24
C GLY A 46 9.40 -17.23 1.03
N GLU A 47 8.56 -16.21 1.25
CA GLU A 47 8.01 -15.38 0.18
C GLU A 47 8.99 -14.26 -0.14
N SER A 48 9.21 -13.99 -1.44
CA SER A 48 10.00 -12.84 -1.86
C SER A 48 9.18 -11.57 -1.69
N LEU A 49 9.86 -10.43 -1.71
CA LEU A 49 9.18 -9.13 -1.65
C LEU A 49 8.17 -8.98 -2.80
N GLU A 50 8.58 -9.30 -4.02
CA GLU A 50 7.70 -9.18 -5.18
C GLU A 50 6.50 -10.12 -5.10
N GLU A 51 6.70 -11.35 -4.61
CA GLU A 51 5.62 -12.30 -4.40
C GLU A 51 4.62 -11.77 -3.37
N ALA A 52 5.10 -11.18 -2.26
CA ALA A 52 4.25 -10.59 -1.24
C ALA A 52 3.43 -9.43 -1.81
N VAL A 53 4.07 -8.55 -2.59
CA VAL A 53 3.39 -7.42 -3.25
C VAL A 53 2.29 -7.93 -4.17
N ALA A 54 2.59 -8.91 -5.03
CA ALA A 54 1.62 -9.46 -5.96
C ALA A 54 0.43 -10.09 -5.23
N ARG A 55 0.69 -10.83 -4.18
CA ARG A 55 -0.35 -11.50 -3.39
C ARG A 55 -1.25 -10.48 -2.69
N GLU A 56 -0.68 -9.51 -1.99
CA GLU A 56 -1.46 -8.50 -1.27
C GLU A 56 -2.29 -7.65 -2.22
N LEU A 57 -1.75 -7.24 -3.37
CA LEU A 57 -2.51 -6.52 -4.38
C LEU A 57 -3.72 -7.32 -4.85
N SER A 58 -3.53 -8.60 -5.14
CA SER A 58 -4.61 -9.47 -5.60
C SER A 58 -5.68 -9.65 -4.54
N GLU A 59 -5.26 -9.97 -3.31
CA GLU A 59 -6.19 -10.26 -2.21
C GLU A 59 -6.97 -9.01 -1.79
N GLU A 60 -6.30 -7.89 -1.60
CA GLU A 60 -6.93 -6.69 -1.06
C GLU A 60 -7.64 -5.84 -2.10
N THR A 61 -7.13 -5.80 -3.33
CA THR A 61 -7.61 -4.83 -4.33
C THR A 61 -8.13 -5.43 -5.63
N GLY A 62 -7.73 -6.67 -5.95
CA GLY A 62 -8.03 -7.24 -7.26
C GLY A 62 -7.18 -6.69 -8.40
N TYR A 63 -6.10 -5.99 -8.07
CA TYR A 63 -5.14 -5.48 -9.06
C TYR A 63 -3.95 -6.43 -9.15
N ARG A 64 -3.17 -6.27 -10.22
CA ARG A 64 -1.95 -7.05 -10.45
C ARG A 64 -0.80 -6.13 -10.89
N LEU A 65 0.42 -6.63 -10.76
CA LEU A 65 1.58 -5.95 -11.31
C LEU A 65 1.50 -5.96 -12.84
N ARG A 66 1.85 -4.84 -13.44
CA ARG A 66 1.94 -4.75 -14.91
C ARG A 66 3.11 -5.62 -15.40
N ASP A 67 2.90 -6.31 -16.51
CA ASP A 67 3.92 -7.14 -17.14
C ASP A 67 4.64 -6.44 -18.30
N ASP A 68 4.17 -5.25 -18.69
CA ASP A 68 4.74 -4.45 -19.77
C ASP A 68 5.80 -3.44 -19.32
N ILE A 69 6.11 -3.42 -18.03
CA ILE A 69 7.12 -2.55 -17.45
C ILE A 69 8.02 -3.34 -16.50
N ALA A 70 9.33 -3.12 -16.59
CA ALA A 70 10.30 -3.81 -15.75
C ALA A 70 11.35 -2.81 -15.25
N PRO A 71 11.54 -2.71 -13.91
CA PRO A 71 10.80 -3.45 -12.88
C PRO A 71 9.42 -2.85 -12.61
N ALA A 72 8.44 -3.71 -12.33
CA ALA A 72 7.12 -3.25 -11.89
C ALA A 72 7.11 -2.87 -10.41
N VAL A 73 8.01 -3.42 -9.62
CA VAL A 73 8.16 -3.13 -8.19
C VAL A 73 9.49 -2.43 -7.95
N ARG A 74 9.42 -1.25 -7.32
CA ARG A 74 10.62 -0.50 -6.95
C ARG A 74 10.57 -0.20 -5.46
N PRO A 75 11.34 -0.93 -4.63
CA PRO A 75 11.38 -0.66 -3.20
C PRO A 75 12.19 0.59 -2.88
N LEU A 76 11.91 1.19 -1.73
CA LEU A 76 12.81 2.17 -1.15
C LEU A 76 14.17 1.51 -0.89
N PRO A 77 15.26 2.29 -0.80
CA PRO A 77 16.61 1.73 -0.64
C PRO A 77 16.76 0.79 0.55
N GLN A 78 15.95 0.95 1.59
CA GLN A 78 15.98 0.05 2.74
C GLN A 78 14.62 0.03 3.42
N PRO A 79 14.30 -1.06 4.15
CA PRO A 79 13.12 -1.09 5.00
C PRO A 79 13.23 -0.07 6.14
N GLY A 80 12.09 0.31 6.69
CA GLY A 80 12.05 1.25 7.80
C GLY A 80 11.14 0.76 8.92
N PHE A 81 11.42 1.24 10.12
CA PHE A 81 10.56 0.95 11.26
C PHE A 81 9.32 1.85 11.22
N SER A 82 8.16 1.28 11.52
CA SER A 82 6.91 2.05 11.56
C SER A 82 6.95 3.12 12.64
N SER A 83 7.55 2.79 13.77
CA SER A 83 7.77 3.74 14.85
C SER A 83 8.92 3.25 15.71
N THR A 84 10.09 3.86 15.54
CA THR A 84 11.32 3.40 16.19
C THR A 84 11.26 3.44 17.71
N GLY A 85 10.36 4.24 18.28
CA GLY A 85 10.21 4.35 19.74
C GLY A 85 9.15 3.44 20.35
N LEU A 86 8.31 2.80 19.53
CA LEU A 86 7.14 2.08 20.00
C LEU A 86 7.04 0.65 19.50
N THR A 87 7.66 0.32 18.37
CA THR A 87 7.52 -1.00 17.75
C THR A 87 8.79 -1.38 17.03
N GLU A 88 9.01 -2.70 16.91
CA GLU A 88 10.09 -3.27 16.11
C GLU A 88 9.61 -3.65 14.70
N GLU A 89 8.37 -3.33 14.35
CA GLU A 89 7.85 -3.64 13.02
C GLU A 89 8.68 -2.96 11.94
N ASN A 90 9.20 -3.76 11.04
CA ASN A 90 10.06 -3.33 9.95
C ASN A 90 9.31 -3.49 8.64
N VAL A 91 9.05 -2.36 7.97
CA VAL A 91 8.19 -2.31 6.79
C VAL A 91 8.98 -1.87 5.57
N GLN A 92 8.85 -2.61 4.47
CA GLN A 92 9.38 -2.20 3.18
C GLN A 92 8.30 -1.45 2.40
N VAL A 93 8.53 -0.19 2.11
CA VAL A 93 7.67 0.58 1.21
C VAL A 93 8.13 0.34 -0.22
N VAL A 94 7.19 0.02 -1.10
CA VAL A 94 7.45 -0.18 -2.52
C VAL A 94 6.51 0.67 -3.37
N PHE A 95 7.03 1.16 -4.51
CA PHE A 95 6.19 1.69 -5.58
C PHE A 95 5.94 0.56 -6.56
N ALA A 96 4.68 0.36 -6.93
CA ALA A 96 4.29 -0.74 -7.81
C ALA A 96 3.49 -0.19 -8.99
N GLN A 97 3.81 -0.65 -10.20
CA GLN A 97 3.07 -0.34 -11.42
C GLN A 97 1.99 -1.41 -11.57
N VAL A 98 0.73 -1.00 -11.53
CA VAL A 98 -0.40 -1.93 -11.43
C VAL A 98 -1.46 -1.68 -12.49
N GLU A 99 -2.30 -2.70 -12.70
CA GLU A 99 -3.45 -2.64 -13.57
C GLU A 99 -4.57 -3.52 -12.99
N PRO A 100 -5.85 -3.27 -13.32
CA PRO A 100 -6.93 -4.14 -12.87
C PRO A 100 -6.77 -5.57 -13.36
N ALA A 101 -7.10 -6.55 -12.50
CA ALA A 101 -6.99 -7.96 -12.86
C ALA A 101 -8.25 -8.77 -12.54
N GLY A 102 -9.05 -8.34 -11.56
CA GLY A 102 -10.23 -9.10 -11.15
C GLY A 102 -10.86 -8.48 -9.92
N GLN A 103 -11.53 -9.30 -9.12
CA GLN A 103 -12.12 -8.85 -7.89
C GLN A 103 -11.18 -9.09 -6.71
N ALA A 104 -11.21 -8.20 -5.74
CA ALA A 104 -10.52 -8.38 -4.48
C ALA A 104 -11.01 -9.65 -3.77
N ARG A 105 -10.10 -10.31 -3.05
CA ARG A 105 -10.40 -11.52 -2.27
C ARG A 105 -9.80 -11.37 -0.88
N PRO A 106 -10.28 -10.40 -0.09
CA PRO A 106 -9.77 -10.23 1.27
C PRO A 106 -10.16 -11.43 2.12
N ASP A 107 -9.42 -11.65 3.20
CA ASP A 107 -9.83 -12.62 4.21
C ASP A 107 -11.21 -12.27 4.72
N SER A 108 -11.99 -13.29 5.10
CA SER A 108 -13.39 -13.11 5.52
C SER A 108 -13.56 -12.16 6.70
N ALA A 109 -12.49 -11.96 7.49
CA ALA A 109 -12.49 -11.04 8.63
C ALA A 109 -12.15 -9.60 8.23
N GLU A 110 -11.72 -9.37 6.99
CA GLU A 110 -11.30 -8.06 6.51
C GLU A 110 -12.42 -7.38 5.74
N LEU A 111 -12.67 -6.12 6.07
CA LEU A 111 -13.58 -5.25 5.33
C LEU A 111 -12.71 -4.21 4.61
N ILE A 112 -12.51 -4.40 3.31
CA ILE A 112 -11.63 -3.57 2.50
C ILE A 112 -12.35 -3.20 1.20
N GLU A 113 -12.34 -1.90 0.88
CA GLU A 113 -12.90 -1.35 -0.35
C GLU A 113 -11.81 -0.62 -1.12
N PRO A 114 -11.33 -1.15 -2.26
CA PRO A 114 -10.36 -0.44 -3.09
C PRO A 114 -11.00 0.71 -3.86
N PHE A 115 -10.24 1.78 -4.07
CA PHE A 115 -10.66 2.91 -4.91
C PHE A 115 -9.42 3.62 -5.45
N THR A 116 -9.61 4.40 -6.51
CA THR A 116 -8.51 5.14 -7.12
C THR A 116 -8.76 6.65 -7.04
N VAL A 117 -7.66 7.40 -6.97
CA VAL A 117 -7.68 8.86 -7.01
C VAL A 117 -6.71 9.32 -8.09
N ALA A 118 -7.19 10.12 -9.02
CA ALA A 118 -6.32 10.69 -10.05
C ALA A 118 -5.28 11.61 -9.40
N ARG A 119 -4.06 11.63 -9.96
CA ARG A 119 -2.98 12.46 -9.40
C ARG A 119 -3.41 13.93 -9.25
N ALA A 120 -4.11 14.47 -10.25
CA ALA A 120 -4.58 15.85 -10.21
C ALA A 120 -5.60 16.11 -9.10
N ASP A 121 -6.26 15.07 -8.61
CA ASP A 121 -7.32 15.18 -7.60
C ASP A 121 -6.82 14.91 -6.19
N LEU A 122 -5.57 14.50 -6.01
CA LEU A 122 -5.04 14.13 -4.70
C LEU A 122 -5.11 15.28 -3.69
N ARG A 123 -4.79 16.51 -4.12
CA ARG A 123 -4.85 17.67 -3.22
C ARG A 123 -6.26 17.86 -2.69
N ALA A 124 -7.25 17.86 -3.58
CA ALA A 124 -8.63 18.00 -3.19
C ALA A 124 -9.12 16.85 -2.33
N PHE A 125 -8.68 15.62 -2.64
CA PHE A 125 -9.01 14.44 -1.85
C PHE A 125 -8.50 14.57 -0.42
N LEU A 126 -7.24 14.94 -0.26
CA LEU A 126 -6.64 15.08 1.08
C LEU A 126 -7.32 16.18 1.89
N ASP A 127 -7.60 17.32 1.26
CA ASP A 127 -8.22 18.44 1.95
C ASP A 127 -9.66 18.14 2.37
N ALA A 128 -10.37 17.31 1.62
CA ALA A 128 -11.77 16.97 1.89
C ALA A 128 -11.94 15.71 2.76
N ASN A 129 -10.89 14.89 2.93
CA ASN A 129 -10.99 13.63 3.65
C ASN A 129 -11.32 13.84 5.12
N GLN A 130 -12.33 13.13 5.60
CA GLN A 130 -12.75 13.15 7.00
C GLN A 130 -12.53 11.81 7.70
N LEU A 131 -12.05 10.80 6.99
CA LEU A 131 -11.76 9.50 7.59
C LEU A 131 -10.37 9.49 8.24
N PRO A 132 -10.19 8.71 9.30
CA PRO A 132 -8.85 8.46 9.82
C PRO A 132 -7.91 8.00 8.71
N ILE A 133 -6.67 8.44 8.78
CA ILE A 133 -5.64 8.10 7.81
C ILE A 133 -4.30 7.94 8.54
N GLY A 134 -3.54 6.90 8.19
CA GLY A 134 -2.23 6.69 8.77
C GLY A 134 -1.24 7.77 8.36
N THR A 135 -0.32 8.11 9.24
CA THR A 135 0.69 9.15 8.98
C THR A 135 1.52 8.84 7.74
N ARG A 136 1.95 7.60 7.57
CA ARG A 136 2.72 7.17 6.40
C ARG A 136 1.94 7.37 5.11
N CYS A 137 0.68 6.92 5.10
CA CYS A 137 -0.19 7.06 3.95
C CYS A 137 -0.39 8.54 3.60
N GLN A 138 -0.74 9.35 4.59
CA GLN A 138 -0.96 10.78 4.38
C GLN A 138 0.28 11.47 3.81
N LEU A 139 1.45 11.19 4.37
CA LEU A 139 2.69 11.81 3.91
C LEU A 139 3.04 11.42 2.47
N ILE A 140 2.88 10.14 2.14
CA ILE A 140 3.13 9.66 0.78
C ILE A 140 2.19 10.35 -0.21
N LEU A 141 0.90 10.46 0.12
CA LEU A 141 -0.06 11.13 -0.74
C LEU A 141 0.22 12.62 -0.89
N GLU A 142 0.67 13.29 0.16
CA GLU A 142 1.09 14.68 0.10
C GLU A 142 2.25 14.87 -0.90
N LEU A 143 3.24 13.97 -0.87
CA LEU A 143 4.37 14.02 -1.79
C LEU A 143 3.93 13.77 -3.24
N LEU A 144 2.99 12.85 -3.45
CA LEU A 144 2.45 12.56 -4.78
C LEU A 144 1.56 13.68 -5.30
N ALA A 145 1.01 14.51 -4.43
CA ALA A 145 0.14 15.63 -4.80
C ALA A 145 0.90 16.89 -5.25
N ILE A 146 2.22 16.89 -5.12
CA ILE A 146 3.05 18.02 -5.54
C ILE A 146 3.08 18.17 -7.06
#